data_6c65e5c59f0ba8606453b13daec5035a
#
_entry.id   6c65e5c59f0ba8606453b13daec5035a
#
_cell.length_a   1.000
_cell.length_b   1.000
_cell.length_c   1.000
_cell.angle_alpha   90.00
_cell.angle_beta   90.00
_cell.angle_gamma   90.00
#
_symmetry.space_group_name_H-M   'P 1'
#
loop_
_entity.id
_entity.type
_entity.pdbx_description
1 polymer ?
#
loop_
_entity_poly.entity_id
_entity_poly.type
_entity_poly.pdbx_seq_one_letter_code
_entity_poly.pdbx_strand_id
1 'polypeptide(L)'
;YVMKIYKGDPTNPANEITSGDSIDWQVDYYAGTIFIQDYDSSKVPLTASAYLYVGKYLDEKLTDISSEAGANIVVKDEGSNITTAASSFNFVGAAVAATNNGNDVTVTLSSAVYSRTAVTATMTSSVNDKILGVSASAALDIRLPAASGFSSGANFIVKDEAGNANNFNITIRTTGADKIDGATSVILESPYGAVNIYTNGSDKFFIY
;
A
#
# COMPACT_ATOMS: atom_id res chain seq x y z
N TYR A 1 41.43 18.65 20.36
CA TYR A 1 41.08 18.42 21.79
C TYR A 1 42.24 17.64 22.39
N VAL A 2 43.07 18.34 23.13
CA VAL A 2 44.26 17.74 23.76
C VAL A 2 44.01 17.73 25.26
N MET A 3 44.29 16.59 25.90
CA MET A 3 44.32 16.49 27.35
C MET A 3 45.45 17.33 27.92
N LYS A 4 45.22 17.97 29.06
CA LYS A 4 46.23 18.71 29.79
C LYS A 4 46.30 18.18 31.23
N ILE A 5 47.47 18.14 31.82
CA ILE A 5 47.68 17.78 33.23
C ILE A 5 48.34 18.92 33.98
N TYR A 6 48.03 19.00 35.24
CA TYR A 6 48.45 20.12 36.12
C TYR A 6 48.95 19.61 37.46
N LYS A 7 49.98 20.28 38.00
CA LYS A 7 50.52 20.03 39.32
C LYS A 7 49.70 20.72 40.47
N GLY A 8 48.60 21.37 40.08
CA GLY A 8 47.72 22.08 40.99
C GLY A 8 46.41 22.48 40.33
N ASP A 9 45.87 23.65 40.70
CA ASP A 9 44.65 24.21 40.14
C ASP A 9 44.78 24.40 38.61
N PRO A 10 43.91 23.78 37.78
CA PRO A 10 43.94 23.88 36.35
C PRO A 10 43.57 25.27 35.81
N THR A 11 43.02 26.15 36.63
CA THR A 11 42.73 27.54 36.24
C THR A 11 43.98 28.41 36.21
N ASN A 12 45.07 27.98 36.86
CA ASN A 12 46.34 28.64 36.84
C ASN A 12 47.29 28.04 35.81
N PRO A 13 47.59 28.75 34.70
CA PRO A 13 48.46 28.25 33.64
C PRO A 13 49.84 27.83 34.11
N ALA A 14 50.36 28.42 35.17
CA ALA A 14 51.69 28.06 35.75
C ALA A 14 51.72 26.66 36.35
N ASN A 15 50.59 26.04 36.54
CA ASN A 15 50.49 24.68 37.04
C ASN A 15 50.46 23.63 35.93
N GLU A 16 50.32 24.02 34.65
CA GLU A 16 50.33 23.08 33.55
C GLU A 16 51.67 22.38 33.41
N ILE A 17 51.67 21.06 33.35
CA ILE A 17 52.85 20.25 33.03
C ILE A 17 52.86 20.10 31.52
N THR A 18 53.70 20.92 30.86
CA THR A 18 53.83 20.98 29.40
C THR A 18 54.75 19.90 28.91
N SER A 19 54.75 19.67 27.59
CA SER A 19 55.69 18.75 26.91
C SER A 19 57.16 19.15 27.02
N GLY A 20 57.45 20.37 27.47
CA GLY A 20 58.84 20.86 27.75
C GLY A 20 59.25 20.75 29.20
N ASP A 21 58.42 20.21 30.09
CA ASP A 21 58.75 19.93 31.47
C ASP A 21 59.69 18.74 31.60
N SER A 22 60.40 18.60 32.77
CA SER A 22 61.29 17.45 33.04
C SER A 22 60.52 16.13 33.24
N ILE A 23 59.20 16.18 33.31
CA ILE A 23 58.33 15.01 33.37
C ILE A 23 57.78 14.74 32.00
N ASP A 24 58.19 13.61 31.39
CA ASP A 24 57.51 13.11 30.19
C ASP A 24 56.25 12.38 30.53
N TRP A 25 55.17 12.73 29.84
CA TRP A 25 53.90 12.08 29.99
C TRP A 25 53.22 11.81 28.63
N GLN A 26 52.45 10.74 28.60
CA GLN A 26 51.69 10.33 27.40
C GLN A 26 50.32 9.87 27.82
N VAL A 27 49.33 10.16 27.00
CA VAL A 27 47.97 9.69 27.22
C VAL A 27 47.59 8.66 26.16
N ASP A 28 47.07 7.54 26.59
CA ASP A 28 46.30 6.63 25.76
C ASP A 28 44.83 7.00 25.82
N TYR A 29 44.35 7.68 24.78
CA TYR A 29 42.96 8.12 24.68
C TYR A 29 41.96 6.97 24.54
N TYR A 30 42.43 5.81 24.06
CA TYR A 30 41.57 4.62 23.91
C TYR A 30 41.38 3.89 25.25
N ALA A 31 42.47 3.68 25.98
CA ALA A 31 42.42 3.03 27.28
C ALA A 31 42.03 3.99 28.44
N GLY A 32 42.05 5.30 28.19
CA GLY A 32 41.80 6.30 29.25
C GLY A 32 42.93 6.36 30.31
N THR A 33 44.15 5.99 29.94
CA THR A 33 45.26 5.91 30.84
C THR A 33 46.32 6.97 30.53
N ILE A 34 46.98 7.46 31.60
CA ILE A 34 48.10 8.41 31.50
C ILE A 34 49.34 7.70 31.99
N PHE A 35 50.36 7.69 31.17
CA PHE A 35 51.71 7.21 31.49
C PHE A 35 52.57 8.41 31.84
N ILE A 36 53.30 8.30 32.92
CA ILE A 36 54.22 9.33 33.39
C ILE A 36 55.59 8.69 33.57
N GLN A 37 56.60 9.27 32.92
CA GLN A 37 58.00 8.92 33.09
C GLN A 37 58.70 9.97 33.94
N ASP A 38 59.86 9.62 34.44
CA ASP A 38 60.72 10.53 35.24
C ASP A 38 59.92 11.17 36.42
N TYR A 39 59.37 10.34 37.23
CA TYR A 39 58.54 10.75 38.37
C TYR A 39 59.30 11.72 39.29
N ASP A 40 58.74 12.91 39.52
CA ASP A 40 59.18 13.92 40.49
C ASP A 40 58.01 14.23 41.44
N SER A 41 58.21 13.96 42.73
CA SER A 41 57.18 14.15 43.75
C SER A 41 56.74 15.62 43.92
N SER A 42 57.54 16.60 43.48
CA SER A 42 57.17 18.02 43.46
C SER A 42 56.27 18.41 42.27
N LYS A 43 56.16 17.54 41.32
CA LYS A 43 55.42 17.77 40.07
C LYS A 43 54.37 16.67 39.77
N VAL A 44 53.94 15.95 40.79
CA VAL A 44 52.90 14.93 40.60
C VAL A 44 51.63 15.58 40.07
N PRO A 45 51.05 15.08 39.01
CA PRO A 45 49.80 15.61 38.49
C PRO A 45 48.69 15.42 39.53
N LEU A 46 48.05 16.51 39.93
CA LEU A 46 46.91 16.50 40.84
C LEU A 46 45.59 16.58 40.11
N THR A 47 45.59 17.20 38.92
CA THR A 47 44.37 17.40 38.13
C THR A 47 44.67 17.23 36.65
N ALA A 48 43.63 16.87 35.90
CA ALA A 48 43.68 16.78 34.46
C ALA A 48 42.43 17.48 33.88
N SER A 49 42.63 18.09 32.71
CA SER A 49 41.53 18.63 31.90
C SER A 49 41.45 17.84 30.61
N ALA A 50 40.32 17.25 30.32
CA ALA A 50 40.07 16.48 29.13
C ALA A 50 38.67 16.74 28.60
N TYR A 51 38.50 16.54 27.31
CA TYR A 51 37.20 16.53 26.67
C TYR A 51 36.76 15.08 26.52
N LEU A 52 35.64 14.73 27.14
CA LEU A 52 35.02 13.44 26.96
C LEU A 52 33.95 13.54 25.87
N TYR A 53 33.94 12.57 24.96
CA TYR A 53 32.84 12.42 24.06
C TYR A 53 31.65 11.81 24.81
N VAL A 54 30.60 12.60 25.02
CA VAL A 54 29.39 12.18 25.72
C VAL A 54 28.22 11.89 24.78
N GLY A 55 28.48 11.88 23.49
CA GLY A 55 27.51 11.51 22.48
C GLY A 55 27.45 10.01 22.24
N LYS A 56 26.54 9.60 21.38
CA LYS A 56 26.45 8.21 20.89
C LYS A 56 27.52 7.97 19.83
N TYR A 57 28.12 6.78 19.80
CA TYR A 57 28.99 6.36 18.71
C TYR A 57 28.24 6.27 17.39
N LEU A 58 28.96 6.29 16.28
CA LEU A 58 28.35 6.31 14.95
C LEU A 58 27.48 5.07 14.68
N ASP A 59 27.91 3.90 15.14
CA ASP A 59 27.16 2.66 15.02
C ASP A 59 25.83 2.68 15.81
N GLU A 60 25.84 3.29 17.02
CA GLU A 60 24.62 3.51 17.80
C GLU A 60 23.69 4.51 17.10
N LYS A 61 24.24 5.58 16.49
CA LYS A 61 23.48 6.54 15.70
C LYS A 61 22.90 5.93 14.44
N LEU A 62 23.66 5.07 13.76
CA LEU A 62 23.18 4.34 12.59
C LEU A 62 22.07 3.35 12.95
N THR A 63 22.16 2.70 14.12
CA THR A 63 21.11 1.82 14.60
C THR A 63 19.84 2.61 14.94
N ASP A 64 19.96 3.75 15.59
CA ASP A 64 18.83 4.65 15.88
C ASP A 64 18.15 5.09 14.56
N ILE A 65 18.94 5.58 13.58
CA ILE A 65 18.44 6.01 12.28
C ILE A 65 17.76 4.85 11.53
N SER A 66 18.33 3.64 11.57
CA SER A 66 17.72 2.48 10.91
C SER A 66 16.43 2.03 11.58
N SER A 67 16.32 2.21 12.91
CA SER A 67 15.09 1.91 13.64
C SER A 67 14.01 2.99 13.47
N GLU A 68 14.43 4.25 13.27
CA GLU A 68 13.53 5.38 13.00
C GLU A 68 13.22 5.55 11.50
N ALA A 69 14.08 5.05 10.59
CA ALA A 69 13.91 5.14 9.15
C ALA A 69 12.81 4.21 8.60
N GLY A 70 12.29 3.31 9.39
CA GLY A 70 10.96 2.76 9.18
C GLY A 70 9.94 3.84 9.57
N ALA A 71 9.72 4.83 8.67
CA ALA A 71 8.71 5.84 8.91
C ALA A 71 7.42 5.13 9.32
N ASN A 72 7.01 5.29 10.58
CA ASN A 72 5.72 4.83 11.05
C ASN A 72 4.64 5.58 10.27
N ILE A 73 4.26 5.00 9.13
CA ILE A 73 3.20 5.60 8.31
C ILE A 73 1.89 5.35 9.04
N VAL A 74 1.28 6.44 9.48
CA VAL A 74 -0.07 6.39 10.04
C VAL A 74 -1.06 6.25 8.89
N VAL A 75 -1.73 5.12 8.81
CA VAL A 75 -2.80 4.89 7.84
C VAL A 75 -4.13 5.20 8.49
N LYS A 76 -4.93 6.03 7.82
CA LYS A 76 -6.26 6.44 8.29
C LYS A 76 -7.32 6.10 7.25
N ASP A 77 -8.51 5.77 7.73
CA ASP A 77 -9.74 5.70 6.95
C ASP A 77 -10.73 6.71 7.52
N GLU A 78 -11.16 7.67 6.70
CA GLU A 78 -12.06 8.78 7.08
C GLU A 78 -11.65 9.50 8.39
N GLY A 79 -10.32 9.62 8.60
CA GLY A 79 -9.74 10.26 9.79
C GLY A 79 -9.48 9.33 10.99
N SER A 80 -10.02 8.12 10.98
CA SER A 80 -9.77 7.09 12.01
C SER A 80 -8.51 6.31 11.71
N ASN A 81 -7.66 6.08 12.72
CA ASN A 81 -6.43 5.30 12.53
C ASN A 81 -6.75 3.83 12.29
N ILE A 82 -6.33 3.29 11.13
CA ILE A 82 -6.30 1.83 10.86
C ILE A 82 -5.05 1.24 11.53
N THR A 83 -3.90 1.90 11.37
CA THR A 83 -2.64 1.52 12.00
C THR A 83 -1.74 2.75 12.13
N THR A 84 -0.88 2.75 13.14
CA THR A 84 0.13 3.80 13.35
C THR A 84 1.53 3.38 12.91
N ALA A 85 1.70 2.16 12.42
CA ALA A 85 3.00 1.58 12.09
C ALA A 85 2.90 0.63 10.88
N ALA A 86 2.41 1.14 9.74
CA ALA A 86 2.41 0.36 8.50
C ALA A 86 3.83 0.18 7.99
N SER A 87 4.25 -1.06 7.80
CA SER A 87 5.53 -1.42 7.15
C SER A 87 5.38 -1.70 5.65
N SER A 88 4.16 -1.95 5.17
CA SER A 88 3.85 -2.17 3.75
C SER A 88 2.40 -1.84 3.44
N PHE A 89 2.14 -1.52 2.18
CA PHE A 89 0.79 -1.39 1.61
C PHE A 89 0.58 -2.50 0.59
N ASN A 90 -0.50 -3.26 0.74
CA ASN A 90 -0.92 -4.25 -0.25
C ASN A 90 -2.19 -3.75 -0.94
N PHE A 91 -2.08 -3.37 -2.20
CA PHE A 91 -3.20 -2.93 -3.03
C PHE A 91 -3.80 -4.13 -3.75
N VAL A 92 -5.05 -4.46 -3.44
CA VAL A 92 -5.75 -5.63 -3.97
C VAL A 92 -6.98 -5.23 -4.77
N GLY A 93 -7.30 -6.02 -5.80
CA GLY A 93 -8.47 -5.83 -6.64
C GLY A 93 -8.12 -5.52 -8.09
N ALA A 94 -8.97 -5.97 -9.01
CA ALA A 94 -8.74 -5.84 -10.46
C ALA A 94 -8.76 -4.37 -10.95
N ALA A 95 -9.35 -3.46 -10.16
CA ALA A 95 -9.43 -2.04 -10.47
C ALA A 95 -8.26 -1.21 -9.91
N VAL A 96 -7.33 -1.84 -9.20
CA VAL A 96 -6.17 -1.19 -8.59
C VAL A 96 -4.91 -1.71 -9.23
N ALA A 97 -4.10 -0.82 -9.77
CA ALA A 97 -2.76 -1.14 -10.26
C ALA A 97 -1.73 -0.25 -9.58
N ALA A 98 -0.67 -0.84 -9.07
CA ALA A 98 0.48 -0.13 -8.54
C ALA A 98 1.69 -0.39 -9.43
N THR A 99 2.35 0.68 -9.87
CA THR A 99 3.54 0.61 -10.71
C THR A 99 4.67 1.41 -10.07
N ASN A 100 5.89 0.86 -10.14
CA ASN A 100 7.09 1.53 -9.69
C ASN A 100 7.71 2.32 -10.87
N ASN A 101 8.00 3.59 -10.61
CA ASN A 101 8.72 4.46 -11.54
C ASN A 101 9.90 5.12 -10.80
N GLY A 102 10.98 4.40 -10.66
CA GLY A 102 12.15 4.85 -9.89
C GLY A 102 11.86 4.87 -8.38
N ASN A 103 11.86 6.05 -7.78
CA ASN A 103 11.54 6.23 -6.35
C ASN A 103 10.05 6.49 -6.08
N ASP A 104 9.24 6.58 -7.15
CA ASP A 104 7.82 6.86 -7.03
C ASP A 104 6.99 5.59 -7.26
N VAL A 105 5.95 5.42 -6.47
CA VAL A 105 4.92 4.41 -6.69
C VAL A 105 3.64 5.11 -7.13
N THR A 106 3.23 4.84 -8.37
CA THR A 106 1.95 5.32 -8.88
C THR A 106 0.87 4.28 -8.63
N VAL A 107 -0.17 4.65 -7.89
CA VAL A 107 -1.35 3.82 -7.68
C VAL A 107 -2.47 4.36 -8.55
N THR A 108 -2.89 3.55 -9.52
CA THR A 108 -3.99 3.88 -10.43
C THR A 108 -5.24 3.16 -9.98
N LEU A 109 -6.30 3.91 -9.73
CA LEU A 109 -7.64 3.40 -9.47
C LEU A 109 -8.44 3.54 -10.77
N SER A 110 -8.77 2.43 -11.40
CA SER A 110 -9.62 2.43 -12.60
C SER A 110 -11.08 2.45 -12.14
N SER A 111 -11.85 3.39 -12.64
CA SER A 111 -13.31 3.30 -12.51
C SER A 111 -13.79 2.04 -13.25
N ALA A 112 -14.75 1.33 -12.68
CA ALA A 112 -15.33 0.17 -13.35
C ALA A 112 -15.97 0.62 -14.66
N VAL A 113 -15.28 0.40 -15.78
CA VAL A 113 -15.89 0.46 -17.10
C VAL A 113 -16.61 -0.86 -17.29
N TYR A 114 -17.93 -0.81 -17.46
CA TYR A 114 -18.71 -2.02 -17.73
C TYR A 114 -18.29 -2.60 -19.07
N SER A 115 -17.88 -3.87 -19.05
CA SER A 115 -17.57 -4.59 -20.29
C SER A 115 -18.82 -4.73 -21.15
N ARG A 116 -18.69 -4.43 -22.44
CA ARG A 116 -19.74 -4.64 -23.44
C ARG A 116 -19.41 -5.87 -24.28
N THR A 117 -20.36 -6.80 -24.34
CA THR A 117 -20.31 -7.98 -25.21
C THR A 117 -21.28 -7.79 -26.37
N ALA A 118 -20.80 -7.90 -27.62
CA ALA A 118 -21.64 -7.82 -28.79
C ALA A 118 -22.36 -9.16 -28.99
N VAL A 119 -23.67 -9.10 -29.20
CA VAL A 119 -24.54 -10.27 -29.37
C VAL A 119 -25.25 -10.19 -30.73
N THR A 120 -24.97 -11.15 -31.61
CA THR A 120 -25.58 -11.23 -32.94
C THR A 120 -26.39 -12.53 -33.18
N ALA A 121 -26.28 -13.48 -32.24
CA ALA A 121 -26.95 -14.77 -32.29
C ALA A 121 -27.25 -15.27 -30.87
N THR A 122 -28.09 -16.31 -30.75
CA THR A 122 -28.36 -16.99 -29.49
C THR A 122 -27.06 -17.36 -28.77
N MET A 123 -26.96 -17.00 -27.49
CA MET A 123 -25.79 -17.27 -26.67
C MET A 123 -26.15 -17.58 -25.20
N THR A 124 -25.20 -18.15 -24.49
CA THR A 124 -25.20 -18.20 -23.04
C THR A 124 -24.26 -17.10 -22.53
N SER A 125 -24.75 -16.18 -21.71
CA SER A 125 -23.95 -15.12 -21.14
C SER A 125 -22.96 -15.66 -20.09
N SER A 126 -21.90 -14.90 -19.85
CA SER A 126 -20.92 -15.15 -18.79
C SER A 126 -21.31 -14.38 -17.53
N VAL A 127 -20.89 -14.85 -16.36
CA VAL A 127 -21.02 -14.11 -15.09
C VAL A 127 -20.25 -12.77 -15.10
N ASN A 128 -19.31 -12.60 -16.04
CA ASN A 128 -18.52 -11.38 -16.20
C ASN A 128 -19.13 -10.37 -17.18
N ASP A 129 -20.15 -10.76 -17.95
CA ASP A 129 -20.82 -9.84 -18.86
C ASP A 129 -21.58 -8.77 -18.06
N LYS A 130 -21.45 -7.51 -18.48
CA LYS A 130 -22.14 -6.38 -17.85
C LYS A 130 -23.12 -5.70 -18.77
N ILE A 131 -22.76 -5.53 -20.04
CA ILE A 131 -23.64 -5.01 -21.08
C ILE A 131 -23.65 -5.99 -22.24
N LEU A 132 -24.82 -6.54 -22.55
CA LEU A 132 -25.07 -7.38 -23.71
C LEU A 132 -25.71 -6.50 -24.77
N GLY A 133 -24.91 -6.02 -25.73
CA GLY A 133 -25.37 -5.17 -26.82
C GLY A 133 -25.82 -6.02 -27.99
N VAL A 134 -27.13 -6.11 -28.19
CA VAL A 134 -27.75 -6.99 -29.22
C VAL A 134 -27.94 -6.26 -30.52
N SER A 135 -27.37 -6.82 -31.59
CA SER A 135 -27.59 -6.39 -32.98
C SER A 135 -28.03 -7.59 -33.80
N ALA A 136 -29.29 -7.97 -33.68
CA ALA A 136 -29.86 -9.17 -34.23
C ALA A 136 -30.53 -8.91 -35.58
N SER A 137 -30.44 -9.90 -36.51
CA SER A 137 -31.20 -10.01 -37.78
C SER A 137 -32.21 -11.16 -37.77
N ALA A 138 -32.37 -11.83 -36.60
CA ALA A 138 -33.34 -12.87 -36.33
C ALA A 138 -33.64 -12.90 -34.83
N ALA A 139 -34.80 -13.46 -34.44
CA ALA A 139 -35.08 -13.67 -33.02
C ALA A 139 -34.01 -14.54 -32.36
N LEU A 140 -33.61 -14.19 -31.13
CA LEU A 140 -32.53 -14.90 -30.44
C LEU A 140 -32.81 -15.05 -28.93
N ASP A 141 -32.11 -16.00 -28.32
CA ASP A 141 -32.12 -16.25 -26.89
C ASP A 141 -30.80 -15.83 -26.24
N ILE A 142 -30.91 -15.10 -25.15
CA ILE A 142 -29.82 -14.90 -24.18
C ILE A 142 -30.12 -15.80 -22.99
N ARG A 143 -29.27 -16.79 -22.76
CA ARG A 143 -29.38 -17.73 -21.65
C ARG A 143 -28.48 -17.27 -20.51
N LEU A 144 -29.09 -17.02 -19.36
CA LEU A 144 -28.35 -16.64 -18.15
C LEU A 144 -27.74 -17.88 -17.51
N PRO A 145 -26.50 -17.81 -17.00
CA PRO A 145 -25.98 -18.85 -16.09
C PRO A 145 -26.85 -18.99 -14.85
N ALA A 146 -26.62 -20.02 -14.06
CA ALA A 146 -27.30 -20.18 -12.78
C ALA A 146 -27.03 -18.95 -11.87
N ALA A 147 -28.06 -18.48 -11.17
CA ALA A 147 -27.97 -17.32 -10.27
C ALA A 147 -26.89 -17.51 -9.18
N SER A 148 -26.72 -18.76 -8.75
CA SER A 148 -25.68 -19.14 -7.76
C SER A 148 -24.23 -18.98 -8.26
N GLY A 149 -24.02 -18.76 -9.55
CA GLY A 149 -22.71 -18.46 -10.14
C GLY A 149 -22.32 -16.98 -10.00
N PHE A 150 -23.24 -16.12 -9.58
CA PHE A 150 -23.02 -14.69 -9.41
C PHE A 150 -22.92 -14.31 -7.92
N SER A 151 -22.24 -13.20 -7.65
CA SER A 151 -22.36 -12.56 -6.33
C SER A 151 -23.74 -11.92 -6.18
N SER A 152 -24.30 -11.90 -4.97
CA SER A 152 -25.55 -11.19 -4.68
C SER A 152 -25.41 -9.70 -5.06
N GLY A 153 -26.41 -9.16 -5.75
CA GLY A 153 -26.39 -7.80 -6.28
C GLY A 153 -25.64 -7.63 -7.60
N ALA A 154 -25.03 -8.69 -8.15
CA ALA A 154 -24.48 -8.61 -9.50
C ALA A 154 -25.55 -8.26 -10.51
N ASN A 155 -25.25 -7.30 -11.38
CA ASN A 155 -26.18 -6.79 -12.36
C ASN A 155 -25.58 -6.83 -13.77
N PHE A 156 -26.50 -6.81 -14.76
CA PHE A 156 -26.16 -6.70 -16.17
C PHE A 156 -27.35 -6.11 -16.96
N ILE A 157 -27.05 -5.65 -18.14
CA ILE A 157 -27.97 -4.97 -19.03
C ILE A 157 -28.03 -5.72 -20.35
N VAL A 158 -29.24 -6.01 -20.82
CA VAL A 158 -29.46 -6.45 -22.21
C VAL A 158 -30.08 -5.29 -22.96
N LYS A 159 -29.41 -4.85 -24.01
CA LYS A 159 -29.80 -3.69 -24.82
C LYS A 159 -29.98 -4.09 -26.30
N ASP A 160 -31.12 -3.77 -26.87
CA ASP A 160 -31.25 -3.76 -28.33
C ASP A 160 -30.52 -2.53 -28.89
N GLU A 161 -29.39 -2.75 -29.54
CA GLU A 161 -28.60 -1.68 -30.16
C GLU A 161 -28.96 -1.43 -31.62
N ALA A 162 -29.56 -2.39 -32.26
CA ALA A 162 -30.00 -2.28 -33.67
C ALA A 162 -31.38 -1.65 -33.84
N GLY A 163 -32.18 -1.59 -32.77
CA GLY A 163 -33.56 -1.13 -32.84
C GLY A 163 -34.52 -2.10 -33.51
N ASN A 164 -34.17 -3.39 -33.58
CA ASN A 164 -34.91 -4.41 -34.33
C ASN A 164 -35.70 -5.36 -33.42
N ALA A 165 -35.74 -5.15 -32.12
CA ALA A 165 -36.39 -6.07 -31.18
C ALA A 165 -37.89 -6.29 -31.46
N ASN A 166 -38.56 -5.31 -32.08
CA ASN A 166 -39.97 -5.46 -32.51
C ASN A 166 -40.15 -6.46 -33.64
N ASN A 167 -39.14 -6.69 -34.48
CA ASN A 167 -39.16 -7.66 -35.57
C ASN A 167 -38.48 -8.97 -35.18
N PHE A 168 -37.47 -8.89 -34.31
CA PHE A 168 -36.64 -9.98 -33.88
C PHE A 168 -36.52 -9.96 -32.37
N ASN A 169 -37.48 -10.54 -31.69
CA ASN A 169 -37.56 -10.54 -30.23
C ASN A 169 -36.28 -11.08 -29.59
N ILE A 170 -35.85 -10.43 -28.54
CA ILE A 170 -34.75 -10.86 -27.72
C ILE A 170 -35.32 -11.52 -26.46
N THR A 171 -35.19 -12.84 -26.36
CA THR A 171 -35.69 -13.59 -25.21
C THR A 171 -34.55 -13.80 -24.22
N ILE A 172 -34.71 -13.29 -23.02
CA ILE A 172 -33.78 -13.51 -21.92
C ILE A 172 -34.36 -14.61 -21.06
N ARG A 173 -33.63 -15.71 -20.87
CA ARG A 173 -34.12 -16.86 -20.10
C ARG A 173 -33.08 -17.41 -19.14
N THR A 174 -33.54 -18.00 -18.07
CA THR A 174 -32.72 -18.74 -17.11
C THR A 174 -32.35 -20.11 -17.68
N THR A 175 -31.26 -20.66 -17.15
CA THR A 175 -30.92 -22.09 -17.29
C THR A 175 -31.34 -22.81 -15.99
N GLY A 176 -32.03 -23.93 -16.11
CA GLY A 176 -32.48 -24.71 -14.95
C GLY A 176 -33.75 -24.17 -14.28
N ALA A 177 -33.78 -24.18 -12.95
CA ALA A 177 -34.97 -23.87 -12.17
C ALA A 177 -35.12 -22.40 -11.77
N ASP A 178 -34.08 -21.59 -11.99
CA ASP A 178 -34.05 -20.17 -11.60
C ASP A 178 -35.16 -19.37 -12.29
N LYS A 179 -35.51 -18.25 -11.69
CA LYS A 179 -36.64 -17.41 -12.17
C LYS A 179 -36.19 -15.96 -12.34
N ILE A 180 -36.80 -15.27 -13.32
CA ILE A 180 -36.72 -13.83 -13.51
C ILE A 180 -38.08 -13.26 -13.09
N ASP A 181 -38.16 -12.55 -11.98
CA ASP A 181 -39.41 -12.06 -11.40
C ASP A 181 -40.53 -13.12 -11.34
N GLY A 182 -40.18 -14.38 -11.02
CA GLY A 182 -41.09 -15.52 -10.97
C GLY A 182 -41.34 -16.22 -12.33
N ALA A 183 -40.94 -15.65 -13.44
CA ALA A 183 -41.05 -16.25 -14.78
C ALA A 183 -39.78 -17.01 -15.19
N THR A 184 -39.83 -17.83 -16.22
CA THR A 184 -38.69 -18.54 -16.79
C THR A 184 -37.94 -17.70 -17.85
N SER A 185 -38.58 -16.68 -18.33
CA SER A 185 -38.01 -15.78 -19.37
C SER A 185 -38.72 -14.43 -19.36
N VAL A 186 -38.05 -13.45 -19.91
CA VAL A 186 -38.59 -12.13 -20.26
C VAL A 186 -38.25 -11.85 -21.72
N ILE A 187 -39.15 -11.15 -22.44
CA ILE A 187 -39.00 -10.80 -23.83
C ILE A 187 -38.79 -9.29 -23.93
N LEU A 188 -37.74 -8.91 -24.60
CA LEU A 188 -37.49 -7.52 -25.02
C LEU A 188 -37.96 -7.40 -26.48
N GLU A 189 -39.01 -6.63 -26.70
CA GLU A 189 -39.66 -6.45 -28.01
C GLU A 189 -39.76 -4.97 -28.46
N SER A 190 -39.33 -4.05 -27.58
CA SER A 190 -39.33 -2.63 -27.92
C SER A 190 -38.05 -2.24 -28.65
N PRO A 191 -38.17 -1.54 -29.81
CA PRO A 191 -37.00 -1.02 -30.54
C PRO A 191 -36.12 -0.16 -29.60
N TYR A 192 -34.82 -0.41 -29.62
CA TYR A 192 -33.85 0.24 -28.75
C TYR A 192 -34.16 0.07 -27.25
N GLY A 193 -35.00 -0.89 -26.89
CA GLY A 193 -35.30 -1.20 -25.49
C GLY A 193 -34.08 -1.76 -24.72
N ALA A 194 -34.19 -1.77 -23.41
CA ALA A 194 -33.21 -2.41 -22.53
C ALA A 194 -33.93 -3.08 -21.36
N VAL A 195 -33.32 -4.14 -20.85
CA VAL A 195 -33.72 -4.81 -19.63
C VAL A 195 -32.52 -4.79 -18.68
N ASN A 196 -32.69 -4.19 -17.50
CA ASN A 196 -31.71 -4.21 -16.43
C ASN A 196 -32.07 -5.35 -15.48
N ILE A 197 -31.11 -6.20 -15.18
CA ILE A 197 -31.34 -7.40 -14.38
C ILE A 197 -30.28 -7.47 -13.28
N TYR A 198 -30.70 -7.80 -12.07
CA TYR A 198 -29.78 -8.18 -10.99
C TYR A 198 -30.16 -9.54 -10.40
N THR A 199 -29.28 -10.15 -9.63
CA THR A 199 -29.50 -11.46 -9.00
C THR A 199 -29.31 -11.40 -7.49
N ASN A 200 -30.03 -12.30 -6.77
CA ASN A 200 -29.78 -12.52 -5.34
C ASN A 200 -28.54 -13.41 -5.08
N GLY A 201 -27.87 -13.91 -6.12
CA GLY A 201 -26.72 -14.79 -6.01
C GLY A 201 -27.05 -16.22 -5.55
N SER A 202 -28.32 -16.63 -5.64
CA SER A 202 -28.76 -17.96 -5.20
C SER A 202 -29.62 -18.64 -6.28
N ASP A 203 -30.85 -18.16 -6.49
CA ASP A 203 -31.86 -18.84 -7.32
C ASP A 203 -32.76 -17.88 -8.13
N LYS A 204 -32.56 -16.55 -8.02
CA LYS A 204 -33.44 -15.56 -8.61
C LYS A 204 -32.73 -14.41 -9.29
N PHE A 205 -33.38 -13.94 -10.33
CA PHE A 205 -33.09 -12.69 -11.04
C PHE A 205 -34.29 -11.75 -10.93
N PHE A 206 -33.99 -10.44 -10.93
CA PHE A 206 -35.00 -9.38 -10.81
C PHE A 206 -34.76 -8.31 -11.85
N ILE A 207 -35.82 -7.75 -12.40
CA ILE A 207 -35.82 -6.62 -13.34
C ILE A 207 -36.02 -5.33 -12.54
N TYR A 208 -35.30 -4.25 -12.94
CA TYR A 208 -35.41 -2.94 -12.26
C TYR A 208 -35.22 -1.77 -13.22
#